data_a48d34eff02850ab4565e9879a600e80
#
_entry.id   a48d34eff02850ab4565e9879a600e80
#
_cell.length_a   1.000
_cell.length_b   1.000
_cell.length_c   1.000
_cell.angle_alpha   90.00
_cell.angle_beta   90.00
_cell.angle_gamma   90.00
#
_symmetry.space_group_name_H-M   'P 1'
#
loop_
_entity.id
_entity.type
_entity.pdbx_description
1 polymer ?
#
loop_
_entity_poly.entity_id
_entity_poly.type
_entity_poly.pdbx_seq_one_letter_code
_entity_poly.pdbx_strand_id
1 'polypeptide(L)'
;QHRLDRRRSLVWNEQALFLRIIQAGKDRLNAACFCGSCAVVRRKALDDVGGFATGSLAEDFHTSIKLHKRGWRSVYYAKSLAFGLAPSGVNPFLEQRLRRGQGAMQVWRQEGILFTRGLSFGQRMSYLATVLAYFEGWQRAILFLTPAVVLITGVMPLLSLDAAFMVRVVPYYVLGLWVFAE
;
A
#
# COMPACT_ATOMS: atom_id res chain seq x y z
N GLN A 1 27.98 -2.48 7.82
CA GLN A 1 26.75 -2.15 7.00
C GLN A 1 26.19 -0.76 7.33
N HIS A 2 26.14 -0.34 8.59
CA HIS A 2 25.60 0.97 9.01
C HIS A 2 26.32 2.20 8.41
N ARG A 3 27.64 2.10 8.10
CA ARG A 3 28.39 3.20 7.46
C ARG A 3 28.18 3.28 5.94
N LEU A 4 27.79 2.19 5.30
CA LEU A 4 27.52 2.16 3.85
C LEU A 4 26.14 2.75 3.51
N ASP A 5 25.16 2.62 4.41
CA ASP A 5 23.83 3.18 4.21
C ASP A 5 23.77 4.70 4.30
N ARG A 6 24.67 5.33 5.05
CA ARG A 6 24.73 6.80 5.14
C ARG A 6 25.14 7.47 3.82
N ARG A 7 25.94 6.79 2.98
CA ARG A 7 26.31 7.27 1.64
C ARG A 7 25.30 6.86 0.54
N ARG A 8 24.44 5.87 0.83
CA ARG A 8 23.37 5.42 -0.05
C ARG A 8 22.00 6.02 0.28
N SER A 9 21.93 7.09 1.03
CA SER A 9 20.70 7.82 1.34
C SER A 9 20.00 8.43 0.12
N LEU A 10 20.63 8.35 -1.06
CA LEU A 10 20.06 8.71 -2.36
C LEU A 10 19.48 7.51 -3.11
N VAL A 11 19.65 6.27 -2.64
CA VAL A 11 19.01 5.11 -3.25
C VAL A 11 17.58 5.05 -2.73
N TRP A 12 16.64 5.32 -3.60
CA TRP A 12 15.22 5.20 -3.32
C TRP A 12 14.91 3.81 -2.77
N ASN A 13 14.44 3.74 -1.54
CA ASN A 13 13.95 2.52 -0.93
C ASN A 13 12.42 2.50 -1.02
N GLU A 14 11.86 1.45 -1.61
CA GLU A 14 10.41 1.25 -1.73
C GLU A 14 9.69 1.38 -0.36
N GLN A 15 10.32 0.92 0.71
CA GLN A 15 9.78 1.09 2.07
C GLN A 15 9.74 2.55 2.51
N ALA A 16 10.62 3.40 1.98
CA ALA A 16 10.61 4.83 2.30
C ALA A 16 9.36 5.53 1.78
N LEU A 17 8.90 5.20 0.57
CA LEU A 17 7.62 5.67 0.03
C LEU A 17 6.46 5.28 0.95
N PHE A 18 6.40 4.00 1.31
CA PHE A 18 5.33 3.50 2.15
C PHE A 18 5.33 4.15 3.53
N LEU A 19 6.49 4.20 4.21
CA LEU A 19 6.58 4.69 5.57
C LEU A 19 6.53 6.22 5.66
N ARG A 20 7.14 6.97 4.74
CA ARG A 20 7.20 8.43 4.84
C ARG A 20 6.00 9.15 4.25
N ILE A 21 5.44 8.62 3.16
CA ILE A 21 4.38 9.29 2.40
C ILE A 21 3.03 8.59 2.62
N ILE A 22 2.95 7.30 2.30
CA ILE A 22 1.66 6.59 2.30
C ILE A 22 1.08 6.48 3.70
N GLN A 23 1.85 6.05 4.68
CA GLN A 23 1.37 5.92 6.07
C GLN A 23 1.03 7.28 6.70
N ALA A 24 1.82 8.32 6.40
CA ALA A 24 1.52 9.67 6.86
C ALA A 24 0.21 10.23 6.23
N GLY A 25 -0.02 9.93 4.94
CA GLY A 25 -1.29 10.24 4.27
C GLY A 25 -2.48 9.48 4.87
N LYS A 26 -2.30 8.20 5.19
CA LYS A 26 -3.32 7.36 5.85
C LYS A 26 -3.67 7.83 7.25
N ASP A 27 -2.71 8.39 7.98
CA ASP A 27 -2.93 8.93 9.33
C ASP A 27 -4.01 10.01 9.33
N ARG A 28 -4.03 10.89 8.32
CA ARG A 28 -5.06 11.93 8.16
C ARG A 28 -6.48 11.36 8.02
N LEU A 29 -6.60 10.13 7.52
CA LEU A 29 -7.86 9.42 7.35
C LEU A 29 -8.18 8.49 8.52
N ASN A 30 -7.35 8.48 9.59
CA ASN A 30 -7.39 7.49 10.66
C ASN A 30 -7.34 6.05 10.10
N ALA A 31 -6.48 5.82 9.12
CA ALA A 31 -6.32 4.54 8.41
C ALA A 31 -4.86 4.04 8.43
N ALA A 32 -3.99 4.71 9.21
CA ALA A 32 -2.62 4.24 9.40
C ALA A 32 -2.65 2.87 10.06
N CYS A 33 -1.99 1.89 9.44
CA CYS A 33 -1.99 0.52 9.93
C CYS A 33 -0.70 0.21 10.71
N PHE A 34 -0.84 -0.67 11.68
CA PHE A 34 0.28 -1.31 12.34
C PHE A 34 1.06 -2.17 11.32
N CYS A 35 2.38 -2.11 11.34
CA CYS A 35 3.25 -2.75 10.35
C CYS A 35 4.11 -3.87 10.97
N GLY A 36 3.62 -4.54 12.00
CA GLY A 36 4.27 -5.67 12.65
C GLY A 36 5.43 -5.32 13.58
N SER A 37 5.90 -4.06 13.59
CA SER A 37 7.00 -3.61 14.44
C SER A 37 6.88 -2.13 14.79
N CYS A 38 7.60 -1.71 15.85
CA CYS A 38 7.73 -0.31 16.25
C CYS A 38 6.38 0.38 16.50
N ALA A 39 5.45 -0.30 17.17
CA ALA A 39 4.15 0.24 17.53
C ALA A 39 3.89 0.05 19.01
N VAL A 40 3.10 0.97 19.56
CA VAL A 40 2.53 0.87 20.91
C VAL A 40 1.03 0.76 20.79
N VAL A 41 0.46 -0.29 21.33
CA VAL A 41 -0.98 -0.54 21.29
C VAL A 41 -1.54 -0.41 22.71
N ARG A 42 -2.60 0.38 22.87
CA ARG A 42 -3.28 0.50 24.17
C ARG A 42 -3.91 -0.84 24.54
N ARG A 43 -3.57 -1.38 25.71
CA ARG A 43 -4.08 -2.68 26.18
C ARG A 43 -5.61 -2.78 26.09
N LYS A 44 -6.32 -1.77 26.59
CA LYS A 44 -7.79 -1.71 26.51
C LYS A 44 -8.33 -1.83 25.08
N ALA A 45 -7.64 -1.23 24.09
CA ALA A 45 -8.05 -1.33 22.70
C ALA A 45 -7.85 -2.75 22.15
N LEU A 46 -6.77 -3.38 22.55
CA LEU A 46 -6.47 -4.75 22.16
C LEU A 46 -7.46 -5.75 22.80
N ASP A 47 -7.79 -5.55 24.07
CA ASP A 47 -8.76 -6.38 24.78
C ASP A 47 -10.18 -6.24 24.17
N ASP A 48 -10.58 -5.03 23.74
CA ASP A 48 -11.86 -4.74 23.07
C ASP A 48 -12.05 -5.48 21.74
N VAL A 49 -10.96 -5.78 21.03
CA VAL A 49 -11.01 -6.53 19.77
C VAL A 49 -10.67 -8.01 19.89
N GLY A 50 -10.45 -8.49 21.11
CA GLY A 50 -10.13 -9.89 21.42
C GLY A 50 -8.67 -10.27 21.13
N GLY A 51 -7.74 -9.32 21.25
CA GLY A 51 -6.31 -9.55 21.03
C GLY A 51 -5.86 -9.32 19.58
N PHE A 52 -4.64 -9.72 19.28
CA PHE A 52 -4.13 -9.70 17.91
C PHE A 52 -4.86 -10.69 17.02
N ALA A 53 -5.09 -10.31 15.78
CA ALA A 53 -5.77 -11.15 14.80
C ALA A 53 -4.84 -12.27 14.31
N THR A 54 -5.00 -13.48 14.84
CA THR A 54 -4.15 -14.63 14.47
C THR A 54 -4.65 -15.44 13.28
N GLY A 55 -5.78 -15.05 12.69
CA GLY A 55 -6.43 -15.79 11.60
C GLY A 55 -5.92 -15.44 10.19
N SER A 56 -4.88 -14.61 10.06
CA SER A 56 -4.31 -14.23 8.77
C SER A 56 -2.79 -14.09 8.84
N LEU A 57 -2.13 -14.23 7.69
CA LEU A 57 -0.68 -14.03 7.56
C LEU A 57 -0.24 -12.56 7.73
N ALA A 58 -1.20 -11.64 7.74
CA ALA A 58 -1.00 -10.20 7.98
C ALA A 58 -1.76 -9.78 9.25
N GLU A 59 -1.35 -10.34 10.38
CA GLU A 59 -1.97 -10.12 11.70
C GLU A 59 -1.97 -8.65 12.11
N ASP A 60 -0.95 -7.91 11.73
CA ASP A 60 -0.75 -6.49 11.99
C ASP A 60 -1.79 -5.64 11.24
N PHE A 61 -1.92 -5.85 9.95
CA PHE A 61 -2.90 -5.20 9.09
C PHE A 61 -4.34 -5.56 9.51
N HIS A 62 -4.58 -6.83 9.79
CA HIS A 62 -5.89 -7.33 10.24
C HIS A 62 -6.30 -6.73 11.59
N THR A 63 -5.38 -6.71 12.56
CA THR A 63 -5.63 -6.10 13.88
C THR A 63 -5.95 -4.61 13.74
N SER A 64 -5.25 -3.89 12.86
CA SER A 64 -5.53 -2.47 12.60
C SER A 64 -6.96 -2.24 12.10
N ILE A 65 -7.45 -3.08 11.19
CA ILE A 65 -8.82 -3.00 10.69
C ILE A 65 -9.82 -3.26 11.80
N LYS A 66 -9.61 -4.28 12.64
CA LYS A 66 -10.48 -4.57 13.79
C LYS A 66 -10.56 -3.41 14.77
N LEU A 67 -9.43 -2.79 15.09
CA LEU A 67 -9.36 -1.61 15.95
C LEU A 67 -10.15 -0.43 15.36
N HIS A 68 -9.97 -0.13 14.08
CA HIS A 68 -10.68 0.94 13.42
C HIS A 68 -12.18 0.68 13.28
N LYS A 69 -12.60 -0.57 13.10
CA LYS A 69 -14.02 -0.97 13.12
C LYS A 69 -14.70 -0.72 14.46
N ARG A 70 -13.94 -0.76 15.57
CA ARG A 70 -14.40 -0.42 16.92
C ARG A 70 -14.27 1.08 17.23
N GLY A 71 -13.87 1.90 16.26
CA GLY A 71 -13.74 3.34 16.43
C GLY A 71 -12.45 3.80 17.12
N TRP A 72 -11.50 2.89 17.36
CA TRP A 72 -10.20 3.26 17.88
C TRP A 72 -9.41 4.08 16.85
N ARG A 73 -8.65 5.04 17.36
CA ARG A 73 -7.80 5.90 16.53
C ARG A 73 -6.37 5.41 16.54
N SER A 74 -5.74 5.34 15.36
CA SER A 74 -4.31 5.19 15.20
C SER A 74 -3.63 6.54 14.97
N VAL A 75 -2.36 6.65 15.35
CA VAL A 75 -1.53 7.81 15.09
C VAL A 75 -0.22 7.31 14.51
N TYR A 76 0.19 7.88 13.38
CA TYR A 76 1.45 7.54 12.74
C TYR A 76 2.51 8.62 12.98
N TYR A 77 3.68 8.20 13.42
CA TYR A 77 4.81 9.09 13.61
C TYR A 77 5.88 8.82 12.54
N ALA A 78 6.01 9.71 11.57
CA ALA A 78 6.84 9.55 10.38
C ALA A 78 8.35 9.77 10.63
N LYS A 79 8.87 9.30 11.78
CA LYS A 79 10.29 9.35 12.10
C LYS A 79 10.83 7.94 12.31
N SER A 80 12.00 7.65 11.76
CA SER A 80 12.65 6.37 11.94
C SER A 80 13.17 6.23 13.37
N LEU A 81 12.51 5.41 14.18
CA LEU A 81 12.86 5.16 15.59
C LEU A 81 13.58 3.83 15.77
N ALA A 82 13.49 2.93 14.81
CA ALA A 82 14.16 1.65 14.84
C ALA A 82 14.68 1.26 13.46
N PHE A 83 15.65 0.36 13.46
CA PHE A 83 16.30 -0.15 12.26
C PHE A 83 16.25 -1.67 12.28
N GLY A 84 15.91 -2.28 11.16
CA GLY A 84 15.87 -3.72 10.97
C GLY A 84 16.78 -4.17 9.83
N LEU A 85 17.04 -5.45 9.78
CA LEU A 85 17.77 -6.05 8.68
C LEU A 85 16.83 -6.23 7.48
N ALA A 86 17.27 -5.76 6.32
CA ALA A 86 16.59 -6.07 5.06
C ALA A 86 16.90 -7.51 4.63
N PRO A 87 16.04 -8.14 3.80
CA PRO A 87 16.34 -9.44 3.22
C PRO A 87 17.69 -9.43 2.50
N SER A 88 18.49 -10.46 2.73
CA SER A 88 19.86 -10.55 2.21
C SER A 88 19.96 -11.00 0.74
N GLY A 89 18.83 -11.39 0.13
CA GLY A 89 18.78 -11.89 -1.24
C GLY A 89 17.41 -11.77 -1.89
N VAL A 90 17.34 -12.12 -3.17
CA VAL A 90 16.12 -12.02 -3.98
C VAL A 90 15.05 -12.99 -3.49
N ASN A 91 15.39 -14.24 -3.20
CA ASN A 91 14.42 -15.25 -2.78
C ASN A 91 13.73 -14.88 -1.46
N PRO A 92 14.43 -14.57 -0.36
CA PRO A 92 13.78 -14.09 0.86
C PRO A 92 12.94 -12.82 0.66
N PHE A 93 13.34 -11.95 -0.25
CA PHE A 93 12.56 -10.75 -0.59
C PHE A 93 11.24 -11.11 -1.28
N LEU A 94 11.27 -12.02 -2.26
CA LEU A 94 10.07 -12.48 -2.97
C LEU A 94 9.13 -13.26 -2.05
N GLU A 95 9.65 -14.13 -1.19
CA GLU A 95 8.86 -14.84 -0.19
C GLU A 95 8.16 -13.89 0.78
N GLN A 96 8.87 -12.86 1.26
CA GLN A 96 8.28 -11.84 2.12
C GLN A 96 7.15 -11.08 1.41
N ARG A 97 7.33 -10.73 0.13
CA ARG A 97 6.29 -10.05 -0.66
C ARG A 97 5.09 -10.96 -0.90
N LEU A 98 5.32 -12.21 -1.27
CA LEU A 98 4.27 -13.19 -1.47
C LEU A 98 3.44 -13.38 -0.21
N ARG A 99 4.10 -13.58 0.93
CA ARG A 99 3.45 -13.72 2.24
C ARG A 99 2.58 -12.50 2.59
N ARG A 100 3.10 -11.29 2.38
CA ARG A 100 2.34 -10.05 2.61
C ARG A 100 1.12 -9.96 1.70
N GLY A 101 1.28 -10.26 0.41
CA GLY A 101 0.17 -10.25 -0.55
C GLY A 101 -0.90 -11.27 -0.20
N GLN A 102 -0.52 -12.50 0.13
CA GLN A 102 -1.45 -13.55 0.58
C GLN A 102 -2.20 -13.11 1.84
N GLY A 103 -1.50 -12.55 2.82
CA GLY A 103 -2.10 -12.02 4.04
C GLY A 103 -3.11 -10.90 3.77
N ALA A 104 -2.78 -9.96 2.89
CA ALA A 104 -3.70 -8.89 2.50
C ALA A 104 -4.96 -9.42 1.81
N MET A 105 -4.85 -10.45 0.95
CA MET A 105 -5.99 -11.11 0.31
C MET A 105 -6.85 -11.88 1.30
N GLN A 106 -6.24 -12.56 2.28
CA GLN A 106 -6.96 -13.23 3.36
C GLN A 106 -7.80 -12.23 4.16
N VAL A 107 -7.19 -11.12 4.56
CA VAL A 107 -7.89 -10.06 5.31
C VAL A 107 -9.02 -9.43 4.49
N TRP A 108 -8.79 -9.19 3.20
CA TRP A 108 -9.85 -8.71 2.30
C TRP A 108 -11.08 -9.62 2.33
N ARG A 109 -10.85 -10.93 2.16
CA ARG A 109 -11.94 -11.92 2.14
C ARG A 109 -12.65 -12.07 3.47
N GLN A 110 -11.89 -12.03 4.57
CA GLN A 110 -12.45 -12.21 5.93
C GLN A 110 -13.23 -10.99 6.40
N GLU A 111 -12.71 -9.79 6.15
CA GLU A 111 -13.26 -8.55 6.68
C GLU A 111 -14.28 -7.87 5.78
N GLY A 112 -14.34 -8.23 4.48
CA GLY A 112 -15.26 -7.62 3.54
C GLY A 112 -15.16 -6.09 3.51
N ILE A 113 -13.94 -5.55 3.40
CA ILE A 113 -13.56 -4.16 3.67
C ILE A 113 -14.52 -3.13 3.06
N LEU A 114 -15.05 -3.40 1.87
CA LEU A 114 -15.97 -2.48 1.18
C LEU A 114 -17.33 -2.35 1.87
N PHE A 115 -17.84 -3.45 2.42
CA PHE A 115 -19.21 -3.53 2.95
C PHE A 115 -19.26 -3.62 4.47
N THR A 116 -18.11 -3.76 5.13
CA THR A 116 -18.04 -3.89 6.59
C THR A 116 -18.52 -2.63 7.29
N ARG A 117 -19.24 -2.80 8.42
CA ARG A 117 -19.67 -1.68 9.25
C ARG A 117 -18.54 -1.21 10.16
N GLY A 118 -18.60 0.05 10.59
CA GLY A 118 -17.63 0.64 11.55
C GLY A 118 -16.43 1.34 10.91
N LEU A 119 -16.20 1.22 9.59
CA LEU A 119 -15.17 1.98 8.88
C LEU A 119 -15.76 3.20 8.18
N SER A 120 -15.08 4.34 8.26
CA SER A 120 -15.40 5.52 7.45
C SER A 120 -15.12 5.29 5.96
N PHE A 121 -15.70 6.11 5.09
CA PHE A 121 -15.42 6.03 3.64
C PHE A 121 -13.92 6.18 3.33
N GLY A 122 -13.24 7.15 3.97
CA GLY A 122 -11.81 7.36 3.79
C GLY A 122 -10.97 6.14 4.22
N GLN A 123 -11.34 5.50 5.34
CA GLN A 123 -10.69 4.26 5.79
C GLN A 123 -10.87 3.13 4.79
N ARG A 124 -12.10 2.93 4.28
CA ARG A 124 -12.38 1.89 3.28
C ARG A 124 -11.55 2.09 2.02
N MET A 125 -11.52 3.31 1.49
CA MET A 125 -10.71 3.63 0.30
C MET A 125 -9.22 3.43 0.54
N SER A 126 -8.73 3.85 1.71
CA SER A 126 -7.34 3.66 2.09
C SER A 126 -6.94 2.19 2.21
N TYR A 127 -7.77 1.36 2.83
CA TYR A 127 -7.53 -0.08 2.94
C TYR A 127 -7.67 -0.78 1.58
N LEU A 128 -8.67 -0.41 0.77
CA LEU A 128 -8.84 -0.90 -0.58
C LEU A 128 -7.60 -0.62 -1.43
N ALA A 129 -7.10 0.62 -1.41
CA ALA A 129 -5.89 1.00 -2.13
C ALA A 129 -4.68 0.16 -1.72
N THR A 130 -4.55 -0.17 -0.42
CA THR A 130 -3.47 -1.04 0.08
C THR A 130 -3.54 -2.44 -0.52
N VAL A 131 -4.74 -2.99 -0.62
CA VAL A 131 -4.95 -4.33 -1.19
C VAL A 131 -4.74 -4.30 -2.70
N LEU A 132 -5.27 -3.29 -3.39
CA LEU A 132 -5.12 -3.13 -4.85
C LEU A 132 -3.67 -2.91 -5.28
N ALA A 133 -2.81 -2.35 -4.41
CA ALA A 133 -1.39 -2.19 -4.71
C ALA A 133 -0.69 -3.53 -5.01
N TYR A 134 -1.18 -4.65 -4.48
CA TYR A 134 -0.63 -5.98 -4.80
C TYR A 134 -0.96 -6.43 -6.24
N PHE A 135 -1.92 -5.80 -6.91
CA PHE A 135 -2.26 -6.06 -8.32
C PHE A 135 -1.48 -5.17 -9.31
N GLU A 136 -0.60 -4.31 -8.82
CA GLU A 136 0.20 -3.40 -9.66
C GLU A 136 1.00 -4.17 -10.73
N GLY A 137 1.50 -5.36 -10.41
CA GLY A 137 2.19 -6.23 -11.37
C GLY A 137 1.33 -6.60 -12.57
N TRP A 138 0.05 -6.88 -12.38
CA TRP A 138 -0.90 -7.18 -13.44
C TRP A 138 -1.19 -5.95 -14.29
N GLN A 139 -1.36 -4.78 -13.68
CA GLN A 139 -1.53 -3.52 -14.42
C GLN A 139 -0.34 -3.25 -15.32
N ARG A 140 0.89 -3.41 -14.80
CA ARG A 140 2.11 -3.25 -15.60
C ARG A 140 2.19 -4.28 -16.73
N ALA A 141 1.88 -5.53 -16.47
CA ALA A 141 1.87 -6.58 -17.50
C ALA A 141 0.91 -6.24 -18.64
N ILE A 142 -0.31 -5.80 -18.33
CA ILE A 142 -1.28 -5.37 -19.33
C ILE A 142 -0.74 -4.18 -20.15
N LEU A 143 -0.17 -3.17 -19.47
CA LEU A 143 0.41 -2.01 -20.15
C LEU A 143 1.56 -2.40 -21.10
N PHE A 144 2.43 -3.33 -20.68
CA PHE A 144 3.53 -3.80 -21.54
C PHE A 144 3.05 -4.69 -22.69
N LEU A 145 1.96 -5.45 -22.49
CA LEU A 145 1.40 -6.28 -23.56
C LEU A 145 0.58 -5.48 -24.58
N THR A 146 0.03 -4.34 -24.18
CA THR A 146 -0.79 -3.50 -25.07
C THR A 146 -0.09 -3.14 -26.40
N PRO A 147 1.16 -2.64 -26.43
CA PRO A 147 1.83 -2.36 -27.69
C PRO A 147 2.03 -3.59 -28.58
N ALA A 148 2.36 -4.74 -27.98
CA ALA A 148 2.51 -5.99 -28.73
C ALA A 148 1.19 -6.45 -29.34
N VAL A 149 0.10 -6.36 -28.61
CA VAL A 149 -1.25 -6.68 -29.13
C VAL A 149 -1.64 -5.74 -30.25
N VAL A 150 -1.37 -4.43 -30.11
CA VAL A 150 -1.63 -3.45 -31.19
C VAL A 150 -0.83 -3.76 -32.45
N LEU A 151 0.45 -4.12 -32.31
CA LEU A 151 1.30 -4.46 -33.46
C LEU A 151 0.84 -5.74 -34.17
N ILE A 152 0.36 -6.73 -33.44
CA ILE A 152 -0.10 -8.02 -33.99
C ILE A 152 -1.49 -7.89 -34.62
N THR A 153 -2.39 -7.18 -33.98
CA THR A 153 -3.80 -7.13 -34.40
C THR A 153 -4.14 -5.94 -35.28
N GLY A 154 -3.29 -4.89 -35.27
CA GLY A 154 -3.59 -3.60 -35.92
C GLY A 154 -4.72 -2.80 -35.24
N VAL A 155 -5.31 -3.34 -34.14
CA VAL A 155 -6.40 -2.68 -33.42
C VAL A 155 -5.83 -1.65 -32.47
N MET A 156 -6.06 -0.38 -32.72
CA MET A 156 -5.69 0.71 -31.82
C MET A 156 -6.70 0.79 -30.67
N PRO A 157 -6.28 0.63 -29.39
CA PRO A 157 -7.16 0.77 -28.24
C PRO A 157 -7.61 2.22 -28.00
N LEU A 158 -6.97 3.16 -28.67
CA LEU A 158 -7.30 4.59 -28.65
C LEU A 158 -7.91 4.96 -30.01
N LEU A 159 -9.19 5.27 -30.01
CA LEU A 159 -9.95 5.60 -31.24
C LEU A 159 -9.58 6.94 -31.86
N SER A 160 -9.01 7.87 -31.10
CA SER A 160 -8.52 9.14 -31.61
C SER A 160 -7.53 9.81 -30.65
N LEU A 161 -6.47 10.40 -31.18
CA LEU A 161 -5.61 11.36 -30.48
C LEU A 161 -6.14 12.78 -30.72
N ASP A 162 -7.40 12.99 -30.40
CA ASP A 162 -8.06 14.28 -30.55
C ASP A 162 -7.78 15.23 -29.37
N ALA A 163 -8.21 16.49 -29.50
CA ALA A 163 -8.06 17.49 -28.45
C ALA A 163 -8.75 17.06 -27.14
N ALA A 164 -9.86 16.31 -27.22
CA ALA A 164 -10.58 15.82 -26.04
C ALA A 164 -9.76 14.76 -25.27
N PHE A 165 -9.01 13.92 -25.97
CA PHE A 165 -8.07 12.99 -25.35
C PHE A 165 -6.93 13.75 -24.64
N MET A 166 -6.32 14.74 -25.29
CA MET A 166 -5.25 15.54 -24.72
C MET A 166 -5.69 16.30 -23.48
N VAL A 167 -6.88 16.91 -23.49
CA VAL A 167 -7.44 17.61 -22.31
C VAL A 167 -7.61 16.68 -21.10
N ARG A 168 -7.85 15.39 -21.32
CA ARG A 168 -8.00 14.40 -20.23
C ARG A 168 -6.69 13.83 -19.74
N VAL A 169 -5.73 13.64 -20.64
CA VAL A 169 -4.46 12.94 -20.36
C VAL A 169 -3.37 13.88 -19.87
N VAL A 170 -3.27 15.09 -20.45
CA VAL A 170 -2.26 16.09 -20.06
C VAL A 170 -2.30 16.44 -18.58
N PRO A 171 -3.45 16.70 -17.93
CA PRO A 171 -3.50 16.96 -16.49
C PRO A 171 -2.95 15.80 -15.65
N TYR A 172 -3.18 14.55 -16.07
CA TYR A 172 -2.65 13.38 -15.39
C TYR A 172 -1.11 13.34 -15.46
N TYR A 173 -0.54 13.61 -16.62
CA TYR A 173 0.92 13.66 -16.76
C TYR A 173 1.54 14.84 -16.03
N VAL A 174 0.90 16.02 -16.06
CA VAL A 174 1.37 17.20 -15.34
C VAL A 174 1.35 16.96 -13.82
N LEU A 175 0.29 16.36 -13.28
CA LEU A 175 0.22 15.95 -11.88
C LEU A 175 1.29 14.90 -11.54
N GLY A 176 1.51 13.93 -12.42
CA GLY A 176 2.55 12.93 -12.25
C GLY A 176 3.94 13.57 -12.19
N LEU A 177 4.25 14.45 -13.11
CA LEU A 177 5.54 15.18 -13.12
C LEU A 177 5.70 16.07 -11.89
N TRP A 178 4.64 16.75 -11.47
CA TRP A 178 4.67 17.57 -10.25
C TRP A 178 4.95 16.74 -8.99
N VAL A 179 4.31 15.58 -8.84
CA VAL A 179 4.55 14.66 -7.73
C VAL A 179 5.96 14.07 -7.75
N PHE A 180 6.57 13.93 -8.93
CA PHE A 180 7.96 13.46 -9.05
C PHE A 180 9.00 14.57 -8.84
N ALA A 181 8.61 15.84 -8.94
CA ALA A 181 9.51 16.99 -8.78
C ALA A 181 9.66 17.45 -7.31
N GLU A 182 8.78 16.99 -6.39
CA GLU A 182 8.87 17.18 -4.94
C GLU A 182 9.60 16.02 -4.24
#